data_23c4d3b63bf8e2750ec777bda186357d
#
_entry.id   23c4d3b63bf8e2750ec777bda186357d
#
_cell.length_a   1.000
_cell.length_b   1.000
_cell.length_c   1.000
_cell.angle_alpha   90.00
_cell.angle_beta   90.00
_cell.angle_gamma   90.00
#
_symmetry.space_group_name_H-M   'P 1'
#
loop_
_entity.id
_entity.type
_entity.pdbx_description
1 polymer ?
#
loop_
_entity_poly.entity_id
_entity_poly.type
_entity_poly.pdbx_seq_one_letter_code
_entity_poly.pdbx_strand_id
1 'polypeptide(L)'
;MGKSTIFNRIVGRRISIVHPTPGVTRDRVFAYGEWQDKIFGIFDTGGFWPDKKILFKEIEDQIQLAIEESDLILLVIDGKTGVTPLDEDLYRMVKKTGKQMLILVNKVDNPARAVYDLPFKDKSFMVSAVHGHGFYELLDEIARQITEPEEEVKDHLRILILGRPNVGKSTLLNRLTGKKRAVVEPTPGTTRDPLSDFLSFDNKPIEIIDTAGVRRRSKVKGDIEFYSVLRALKMIPTSDLVILLFDAVEGPVKQDLRLAELIFMRGKGIVVVPNKIDLLKQKERENLKKATRRIFSSIPNCPVVEISAKKGTNLDILLKRCFSVYEQGQKMVALEVLKDISTTIPPPPGKNRIHSIKQISAGPPVFEVRSDERLPDNYIKFLKRKLRHYFNFSGQPIIIKERCRT
;
A
#
# COMPACT_ATOMS: atom_id res chain seq x y z
N MET A 1 -10.85 -26.26 6.06
CA MET A 1 -9.92 -25.36 6.79
C MET A 1 -10.49 -23.97 7.06
N GLY A 2 -11.25 -23.33 6.16
CA GLY A 2 -11.88 -22.01 6.38
C GLY A 2 -10.94 -20.81 6.21
N LYS A 3 -9.93 -20.91 5.35
CA LYS A 3 -8.98 -19.81 5.03
C LYS A 3 -9.69 -18.53 4.64
N SER A 4 -10.62 -18.58 3.69
CA SER A 4 -11.37 -17.39 3.24
C SER A 4 -12.28 -16.81 4.33
N THR A 5 -12.76 -17.62 5.28
CA THR A 5 -13.52 -17.12 6.42
C THR A 5 -12.62 -16.37 7.41
N ILE A 6 -11.40 -16.89 7.67
CA ILE A 6 -10.36 -16.19 8.44
C ILE A 6 -9.99 -14.87 7.78
N PHE A 7 -9.68 -14.91 6.46
CA PHE A 7 -9.39 -13.74 5.67
C PHE A 7 -10.49 -12.66 5.82
N ASN A 8 -11.74 -13.02 5.56
CA ASN A 8 -12.87 -12.10 5.70
C ASN A 8 -13.03 -11.58 7.13
N ARG A 9 -12.72 -12.37 8.14
CA ARG A 9 -12.79 -11.99 9.55
C ARG A 9 -11.70 -10.99 9.95
N ILE A 10 -10.49 -11.18 9.46
CA ILE A 10 -9.38 -10.23 9.69
C ILE A 10 -9.67 -8.92 8.95
N VAL A 11 -10.10 -8.99 7.70
CA VAL A 11 -10.44 -7.83 6.85
C VAL A 11 -11.68 -7.10 7.35
N GLY A 12 -12.70 -7.80 7.84
CA GLY A 12 -14.01 -7.24 8.19
C GLY A 12 -14.10 -6.46 9.51
N ARG A 13 -13.04 -6.41 10.32
CA ARG A 13 -13.09 -5.79 11.66
C ARG A 13 -12.85 -4.28 11.70
N ARG A 14 -12.36 -3.64 10.64
CA ARG A 14 -12.35 -2.19 10.37
C ARG A 14 -11.52 -1.90 9.13
N ILE A 15 -12.16 -1.93 7.98
CA ILE A 15 -11.61 -1.29 6.80
C ILE A 15 -12.69 -0.38 6.22
N SER A 16 -12.55 0.91 6.45
CA SER A 16 -13.11 1.91 5.57
C SER A 16 -12.36 1.78 4.25
N ILE A 17 -13.05 1.37 3.19
CA ILE A 17 -12.59 1.30 1.79
C ILE A 17 -12.23 -0.13 1.32
N VAL A 18 -13.21 -1.03 1.33
CA VAL A 18 -13.42 -1.95 0.22
C VAL A 18 -14.91 -1.91 -0.08
N HIS A 19 -15.31 -1.13 -1.07
CA HIS A 19 -16.63 -1.29 -1.65
C HIS A 19 -16.65 -2.63 -2.40
N PRO A 20 -17.47 -3.62 -1.98
CA PRO A 20 -17.73 -4.78 -2.79
C PRO A 20 -18.53 -4.32 -4.00
N THR A 21 -17.90 -4.20 -5.15
CA THR A 21 -18.64 -4.02 -6.40
C THR A 21 -19.27 -5.37 -6.74
N PRO A 22 -20.61 -5.49 -6.85
CA PRO A 22 -21.24 -6.75 -7.24
C PRO A 22 -20.80 -7.11 -8.67
N GLY A 23 -20.28 -8.33 -8.85
CA GLY A 23 -20.01 -8.88 -10.17
C GLY A 23 -18.60 -9.32 -10.50
N VAL A 24 -17.59 -9.14 -9.62
CA VAL A 24 -16.21 -9.60 -9.87
C VAL A 24 -15.80 -10.61 -8.80
N THR A 25 -16.01 -11.87 -9.07
CA THR A 25 -15.71 -13.02 -8.19
C THR A 25 -14.22 -13.34 -8.06
N ARG A 26 -13.30 -12.56 -8.63
CA ARG A 26 -11.84 -12.75 -8.59
C ARG A 26 -11.08 -11.86 -7.61
N ASP A 27 -11.73 -10.90 -6.95
CA ASP A 27 -11.09 -9.86 -6.11
C ASP A 27 -10.91 -10.23 -4.62
N ARG A 28 -11.11 -11.49 -4.23
CA ARG A 28 -11.01 -11.94 -2.83
C ARG A 28 -9.61 -12.33 -2.38
N VAL A 29 -8.63 -12.12 -3.21
CA VAL A 29 -7.29 -12.68 -3.00
C VAL A 29 -6.41 -11.81 -2.13
N PHE A 30 -6.67 -10.50 -2.08
CA PHE A 30 -5.86 -9.56 -1.34
C PHE A 30 -6.71 -8.48 -0.66
N ALA A 31 -6.40 -8.16 0.59
CA ALA A 31 -6.98 -7.03 1.32
C ALA A 31 -6.01 -6.48 2.37
N TYR A 32 -6.38 -5.34 2.95
CA TYR A 32 -5.67 -4.74 4.08
C TYR A 32 -6.39 -5.03 5.38
N GLY A 33 -5.60 -5.34 6.41
CA GLY A 33 -6.03 -5.33 7.80
C GLY A 33 -5.41 -4.13 8.51
N GLU A 34 -6.14 -3.59 9.48
CA GLU A 34 -5.64 -2.56 10.40
C GLU A 34 -5.87 -3.02 11.83
N TRP A 35 -4.85 -2.93 12.66
CA TRP A 35 -4.91 -3.25 14.07
C TRP A 35 -3.92 -2.40 14.86
N GLN A 36 -4.37 -1.70 15.90
CA GLN A 36 -3.54 -0.81 16.73
C GLN A 36 -2.74 0.20 15.89
N ASP A 37 -3.40 0.89 14.96
CA ASP A 37 -2.81 1.85 14.02
C ASP A 37 -1.78 1.26 13.04
N LYS A 38 -1.57 -0.06 13.05
CA LYS A 38 -0.68 -0.77 12.12
C LYS A 38 -1.47 -1.36 10.96
N ILE A 39 -1.03 -1.06 9.74
CA ILE A 39 -1.65 -1.54 8.49
C ILE A 39 -0.82 -2.66 7.91
N PHE A 40 -1.45 -3.79 7.60
CA PHE A 40 -0.82 -4.95 6.96
C PHE A 40 -1.64 -5.45 5.78
N GLY A 41 -0.95 -6.03 4.80
CA GLY A 41 -1.58 -6.74 3.69
C GLY A 41 -1.81 -8.20 4.03
N ILE A 42 -2.97 -8.75 3.70
CA ILE A 42 -3.27 -10.17 3.85
C ILE A 42 -3.67 -10.78 2.52
N PHE A 43 -3.19 -12.00 2.24
CA PHE A 43 -3.46 -12.76 1.03
C PHE A 43 -4.18 -14.05 1.37
N ASP A 44 -5.26 -14.36 0.63
CA ASP A 44 -5.87 -15.69 0.64
C ASP A 44 -5.30 -16.54 -0.50
N THR A 45 -4.37 -17.43 -0.18
CA THR A 45 -3.83 -18.38 -1.15
C THR A 45 -4.86 -19.37 -1.69
N GLY A 46 -6.00 -19.56 -1.01
CA GLY A 46 -7.09 -20.44 -1.47
C GLY A 46 -7.95 -19.87 -2.58
N GLY A 47 -7.96 -18.54 -2.78
CA GLY A 47 -8.66 -17.87 -3.86
C GLY A 47 -7.94 -17.94 -5.23
N PHE A 48 -6.72 -18.47 -5.24
CA PHE A 48 -5.88 -18.62 -6.44
C PHE A 48 -6.12 -19.89 -7.27
N TRP A 49 -7.07 -20.76 -6.89
CA TRP A 49 -7.34 -21.97 -7.63
C TRP A 49 -8.15 -21.63 -8.91
N PRO A 50 -7.52 -21.50 -10.09
CA PRO A 50 -8.25 -21.57 -11.33
C PRO A 50 -8.68 -23.01 -11.56
N ASP A 51 -9.72 -23.18 -12.35
CA ASP A 51 -10.35 -24.45 -12.66
C ASP A 51 -9.39 -25.64 -12.85
N LYS A 52 -9.86 -26.81 -12.47
CA LYS A 52 -9.29 -28.16 -12.37
C LYS A 52 -8.29 -28.66 -13.42
N LYS A 53 -7.62 -27.84 -14.21
CA LYS A 53 -6.71 -28.24 -15.32
C LYS A 53 -5.28 -27.68 -15.23
N ILE A 54 -4.87 -27.04 -14.14
CA ILE A 54 -3.51 -26.50 -14.00
C ILE A 54 -2.61 -27.53 -13.34
N LEU A 55 -1.41 -27.75 -13.91
CA LEU A 55 -0.40 -28.70 -13.43
C LEU A 55 0.03 -28.38 -11.99
N PHE A 56 0.20 -29.40 -11.15
CA PHE A 56 0.67 -29.34 -9.76
C PHE A 56 1.91 -28.43 -9.57
N LYS A 57 2.81 -28.38 -10.53
CA LYS A 57 4.05 -27.60 -10.50
C LYS A 57 3.81 -26.09 -10.50
N GLU A 58 2.82 -25.60 -11.25
CA GLU A 58 2.48 -24.16 -11.29
C GLU A 58 1.89 -23.68 -9.94
N ILE A 59 1.21 -24.59 -9.23
CA ILE A 59 0.66 -24.32 -7.89
C ILE A 59 1.78 -24.24 -6.85
N GLU A 60 2.76 -25.13 -6.91
CA GLU A 60 3.93 -25.11 -6.04
C GLU A 60 4.74 -23.84 -6.24
N ASP A 61 4.99 -23.43 -7.48
CA ASP A 61 5.71 -22.22 -7.82
C ASP A 61 4.98 -20.96 -7.28
N GLN A 62 3.65 -20.93 -7.33
CA GLN A 62 2.84 -19.83 -6.81
C GLN A 62 2.86 -19.77 -5.28
N ILE A 63 2.76 -20.92 -4.59
CA ILE A 63 2.86 -21.01 -3.14
C ILE A 63 4.26 -20.57 -2.69
N GLN A 64 5.31 -21.03 -3.35
CA GLN A 64 6.67 -20.68 -3.03
C GLN A 64 6.92 -19.19 -3.18
N LEU A 65 6.44 -18.58 -4.24
CA LEU A 65 6.53 -17.13 -4.45
C LEU A 65 5.71 -16.33 -3.41
N ALA A 66 4.52 -16.79 -3.04
CA ALA A 66 3.74 -16.16 -1.98
C ALA A 66 4.47 -16.23 -0.63
N ILE A 67 5.14 -17.34 -0.33
CA ILE A 67 6.00 -17.51 0.85
C ILE A 67 7.19 -16.54 0.79
N GLU A 68 7.89 -16.45 -0.34
CA GLU A 68 9.05 -15.57 -0.51
C GLU A 68 8.70 -14.10 -0.30
N GLU A 69 7.55 -13.67 -0.81
CA GLU A 69 7.09 -12.27 -0.73
C GLU A 69 6.40 -11.92 0.60
N SER A 70 5.98 -12.89 1.41
CA SER A 70 5.35 -12.65 2.70
C SER A 70 6.40 -12.36 3.79
N ASP A 71 6.05 -11.50 4.76
CA ASP A 71 6.87 -11.26 5.95
C ASP A 71 6.45 -12.20 7.10
N LEU A 72 5.16 -12.58 7.12
CA LEU A 72 4.56 -13.49 8.09
C LEU A 72 3.62 -14.47 7.37
N ILE A 73 3.67 -15.73 7.74
CA ILE A 73 2.82 -16.79 7.18
C ILE A 73 1.86 -17.30 8.25
N LEU A 74 0.58 -17.38 7.90
CA LEU A 74 -0.45 -17.99 8.74
C LEU A 74 -0.77 -19.39 8.19
N LEU A 75 -0.28 -20.44 8.82
CA LEU A 75 -0.60 -21.82 8.49
C LEU A 75 -1.94 -22.20 9.16
N VAL A 76 -2.97 -22.44 8.36
CA VAL A 76 -4.32 -22.73 8.85
C VAL A 76 -4.57 -24.23 8.88
N ILE A 77 -4.88 -24.76 10.08
CA ILE A 77 -5.25 -26.16 10.34
C ILE A 77 -6.73 -26.20 10.66
N ASP A 78 -7.39 -27.26 10.24
CA ASP A 78 -8.78 -27.52 10.61
C ASP A 78 -8.85 -28.25 11.96
N GLY A 79 -9.36 -27.58 13.01
CA GLY A 79 -9.43 -28.15 14.34
C GLY A 79 -10.35 -29.38 14.48
N LYS A 80 -11.23 -29.62 13.51
CA LYS A 80 -12.09 -30.81 13.51
C LYS A 80 -11.43 -32.05 12.88
N THR A 81 -10.59 -31.82 11.87
CA THR A 81 -9.86 -32.89 11.17
C THR A 81 -8.47 -33.15 11.76
N GLY A 82 -7.92 -32.20 12.49
CA GLY A 82 -6.54 -32.26 12.97
C GLY A 82 -5.51 -32.02 11.87
N VAL A 83 -4.25 -32.30 12.18
CA VAL A 83 -3.12 -32.13 11.26
C VAL A 83 -3.14 -33.20 10.19
N THR A 84 -2.98 -32.81 8.95
CA THR A 84 -2.90 -33.72 7.80
C THR A 84 -1.46 -33.80 7.28
N PRO A 85 -1.09 -34.87 6.52
CA PRO A 85 0.23 -34.95 5.87
C PRO A 85 0.56 -33.71 5.01
N LEU A 86 -0.44 -33.15 4.33
CA LEU A 86 -0.28 -31.93 3.55
C LEU A 86 0.09 -30.71 4.41
N ASP A 87 -0.50 -30.60 5.61
CA ASP A 87 -0.17 -29.52 6.55
C ASP A 87 1.28 -29.62 7.04
N GLU A 88 1.76 -30.86 7.28
CA GLU A 88 3.17 -31.11 7.62
C GLU A 88 4.12 -30.76 6.48
N ASP A 89 3.77 -31.11 5.23
CA ASP A 89 4.61 -30.77 4.08
C ASP A 89 4.68 -29.25 3.86
N LEU A 90 3.56 -28.55 3.99
CA LEU A 90 3.52 -27.08 3.94
C LEU A 90 4.33 -26.46 5.10
N TYR A 91 4.21 -27.00 6.31
CA TYR A 91 5.01 -26.54 7.44
C TYR A 91 6.51 -26.69 7.16
N ARG A 92 6.96 -27.85 6.67
CA ARG A 92 8.37 -28.10 6.32
C ARG A 92 8.84 -27.17 5.19
N MET A 93 7.99 -26.91 4.20
CA MET A 93 8.31 -25.99 3.09
C MET A 93 8.55 -24.57 3.63
N VAL A 94 7.65 -24.04 4.47
CA VAL A 94 7.78 -22.71 5.06
C VAL A 94 9.02 -22.63 5.94
N LYS A 95 9.28 -23.65 6.77
CA LYS A 95 10.48 -23.68 7.66
C LYS A 95 11.81 -23.60 6.88
N LYS A 96 11.88 -24.23 5.72
CA LYS A 96 13.09 -24.15 4.86
C LYS A 96 13.39 -22.73 4.37
N THR A 97 12.38 -21.84 4.31
CA THR A 97 12.56 -20.45 3.87
C THR A 97 13.05 -19.51 4.98
N GLY A 98 13.05 -19.96 6.24
CA GLY A 98 13.39 -19.11 7.40
C GLY A 98 12.35 -18.02 7.73
N LYS A 99 11.20 -17.99 7.04
CA LYS A 99 10.14 -17.02 7.29
C LYS A 99 9.44 -17.26 8.63
N GLN A 100 8.97 -16.17 9.23
CA GLN A 100 8.14 -16.25 10.44
C GLN A 100 6.80 -16.88 10.09
N MET A 101 6.32 -17.74 11.02
CA MET A 101 5.06 -18.46 10.84
C MET A 101 4.28 -18.50 12.14
N LEU A 102 2.96 -18.32 12.04
CA LEU A 102 1.99 -18.58 13.11
C LEU A 102 1.06 -19.70 12.67
N ILE A 103 0.71 -20.57 13.59
CA ILE A 103 -0.20 -21.69 13.33
C ILE A 103 -1.60 -21.31 13.83
N LEU A 104 -2.60 -21.41 12.97
CA LEU A 104 -3.99 -21.14 13.31
C LEU A 104 -4.79 -22.43 13.27
N VAL A 105 -5.25 -22.90 14.41
CA VAL A 105 -6.21 -24.00 14.50
C VAL A 105 -7.62 -23.40 14.45
N ASN A 106 -8.28 -23.52 13.32
CA ASN A 106 -9.61 -22.94 13.09
C ASN A 106 -10.73 -23.94 13.38
N LYS A 107 -11.94 -23.46 13.54
CA LYS A 107 -13.16 -24.21 13.91
C LYS A 107 -13.12 -24.73 15.35
N VAL A 108 -12.45 -23.99 16.22
CA VAL A 108 -12.40 -24.25 17.66
C VAL A 108 -13.46 -23.36 18.33
N ASP A 109 -14.63 -23.92 18.58
CA ASP A 109 -15.77 -23.14 19.10
C ASP A 109 -15.58 -22.72 20.56
N ASN A 110 -14.76 -23.45 21.34
CA ASN A 110 -14.36 -23.08 22.71
C ASN A 110 -12.83 -23.13 22.88
N PRO A 111 -12.10 -22.07 22.51
CA PRO A 111 -10.63 -22.03 22.56
C PRO A 111 -10.06 -22.27 23.97
N ALA A 112 -10.76 -21.86 25.01
CA ALA A 112 -10.30 -21.99 26.41
C ALA A 112 -10.23 -23.45 26.91
N ARG A 113 -10.95 -24.38 26.28
CA ARG A 113 -10.99 -25.80 26.62
C ARG A 113 -10.30 -26.71 25.61
N ALA A 114 -9.81 -26.15 24.51
CA ALA A 114 -9.23 -26.92 23.43
C ALA A 114 -7.74 -27.16 23.69
N VAL A 115 -7.37 -28.42 23.86
CA VAL A 115 -5.97 -28.85 23.89
C VAL A 115 -5.71 -29.61 22.59
N TYR A 116 -4.82 -29.09 21.77
CA TYR A 116 -4.36 -29.75 20.55
C TYR A 116 -2.89 -30.09 20.70
N ASP A 117 -2.57 -31.37 20.57
CA ASP A 117 -1.19 -31.82 20.46
C ASP A 117 -0.76 -31.60 18.99
N LEU A 118 -0.04 -30.50 18.77
CA LEU A 118 0.45 -30.12 17.45
C LEU A 118 1.91 -30.59 17.32
N PRO A 119 2.26 -31.27 16.23
CA PRO A 119 3.65 -31.68 15.98
C PRO A 119 4.57 -30.52 15.61
N PHE A 120 4.11 -29.30 15.80
CA PHE A 120 4.77 -28.06 15.41
C PHE A 120 5.24 -27.28 16.64
N LYS A 121 6.43 -26.67 16.53
CA LYS A 121 7.04 -25.88 17.62
C LYS A 121 6.72 -24.39 17.58
N ASP A 122 6.07 -23.93 16.50
CA ASP A 122 5.74 -22.52 16.33
C ASP A 122 4.54 -22.13 17.15
N LYS A 123 4.42 -20.81 17.40
CA LYS A 123 3.31 -20.25 18.18
C LYS A 123 1.99 -20.52 17.49
N SER A 124 1.05 -21.08 18.24
CA SER A 124 -0.26 -21.47 17.75
C SER A 124 -1.37 -20.65 18.40
N PHE A 125 -2.45 -20.42 17.64
CA PHE A 125 -3.66 -19.72 18.06
C PHE A 125 -4.87 -20.58 17.74
N MET A 126 -5.72 -20.77 18.76
CA MET A 126 -7.01 -21.43 18.61
C MET A 126 -8.06 -20.40 18.25
N VAL A 127 -8.65 -20.52 17.05
CA VAL A 127 -9.59 -19.52 16.53
C VAL A 127 -10.89 -20.14 16.06
N SER A 128 -11.98 -19.38 16.14
CA SER A 128 -13.23 -19.69 15.46
C SER A 128 -13.56 -18.56 14.49
N ALA A 129 -13.30 -18.76 13.21
CA ALA A 129 -13.54 -17.75 12.19
C ALA A 129 -15.04 -17.39 12.08
N VAL A 130 -15.94 -18.30 12.39
CA VAL A 130 -17.39 -18.08 12.39
C VAL A 130 -17.81 -17.23 13.59
N HIS A 131 -17.34 -17.57 14.79
CA HIS A 131 -17.74 -16.89 16.03
C HIS A 131 -16.83 -15.72 16.42
N GLY A 132 -15.63 -15.62 15.83
CA GLY A 132 -14.67 -14.53 16.08
C GLY A 132 -13.82 -14.70 17.34
N HIS A 133 -13.80 -15.89 17.95
CA HIS A 133 -12.99 -16.19 19.11
C HIS A 133 -11.50 -16.32 18.74
N GLY A 134 -10.60 -15.90 19.63
CA GLY A 134 -9.14 -15.99 19.46
C GLY A 134 -8.51 -15.00 18.48
N PHE A 135 -9.31 -14.09 17.88
CA PHE A 135 -8.80 -13.15 16.90
C PHE A 135 -8.13 -11.91 17.49
N TYR A 136 -8.42 -11.56 18.75
CA TYR A 136 -7.76 -10.43 19.40
C TYR A 136 -6.28 -10.74 19.65
N GLU A 137 -6.01 -11.87 20.24
CA GLU A 137 -4.67 -12.35 20.55
C GLU A 137 -3.84 -12.59 19.28
N LEU A 138 -4.49 -13.11 18.23
CA LEU A 138 -3.86 -13.28 16.91
C LEU A 138 -3.47 -11.93 16.30
N LEU A 139 -4.39 -10.96 16.31
CA LEU A 139 -4.14 -9.63 15.72
C LEU A 139 -3.10 -8.84 16.51
N ASP A 140 -3.09 -8.95 17.84
CA ASP A 140 -2.05 -8.38 18.69
C ASP A 140 -0.67 -8.95 18.35
N GLU A 141 -0.60 -10.25 18.09
CA GLU A 141 0.65 -10.89 17.70
C GLU A 141 1.10 -10.46 16.30
N ILE A 142 0.18 -10.41 15.34
CA ILE A 142 0.49 -9.88 13.99
C ILE A 142 1.00 -8.45 14.11
N ALA A 143 0.33 -7.59 14.88
CA ALA A 143 0.75 -6.20 15.05
C ALA A 143 2.14 -6.07 15.73
N ARG A 144 2.48 -6.96 16.69
CA ARG A 144 3.81 -6.98 17.30
C ARG A 144 4.92 -7.30 16.31
N GLN A 145 4.64 -8.14 15.34
CA GLN A 145 5.63 -8.54 14.32
C GLN A 145 5.79 -7.52 13.19
N ILE A 146 4.89 -6.54 13.09
CA ILE A 146 5.05 -5.44 12.15
C ILE A 146 6.07 -4.45 12.71
N THR A 147 7.28 -4.50 12.17
CA THR A 147 8.29 -3.46 12.37
C THR A 147 8.04 -2.33 11.38
N GLU A 148 7.77 -1.14 11.88
CA GLU A 148 7.81 0.05 11.02
C GLU A 148 9.29 0.29 10.66
N PRO A 149 9.61 0.52 9.38
CA PRO A 149 10.96 0.90 9.02
C PRO A 149 11.31 2.20 9.75
N GLU A 150 12.46 2.24 10.41
CA GLU A 150 12.98 3.47 10.97
C GLU A 150 13.07 4.52 9.86
N GLU A 151 12.43 5.66 10.05
CA GLU A 151 12.52 6.78 9.11
C GLU A 151 13.91 7.41 9.24
N GLU A 152 14.87 6.88 8.49
CA GLU A 152 16.12 7.60 8.28
C GLU A 152 15.83 8.90 7.54
N VAL A 153 16.10 10.02 8.16
CA VAL A 153 16.07 11.34 7.51
C VAL A 153 17.18 11.35 6.45
N LYS A 154 16.80 11.20 5.19
CA LYS A 154 17.75 11.26 4.07
C LYS A 154 17.62 12.61 3.36
N ASP A 155 18.75 13.19 2.98
CA ASP A 155 18.81 14.49 2.29
C ASP A 155 18.40 14.41 0.80
N HIS A 156 17.67 13.36 0.39
CA HIS A 156 17.28 13.15 -1.00
C HIS A 156 15.87 12.57 -1.12
N LEU A 157 15.23 12.88 -2.25
CA LEU A 157 13.87 12.40 -2.57
C LEU A 157 13.91 10.96 -3.09
N ARG A 158 13.21 10.04 -2.41
CA ARG A 158 13.07 8.64 -2.81
C ARG A 158 11.80 8.43 -3.61
N ILE A 159 11.95 8.07 -4.88
CA ILE A 159 10.84 7.85 -5.80
C ILE A 159 10.71 6.36 -6.13
N LEU A 160 9.50 5.83 -6.00
CA LEU A 160 9.13 4.51 -6.49
C LEU A 160 8.30 4.65 -7.78
N ILE A 161 8.59 3.83 -8.79
CA ILE A 161 7.82 3.78 -10.05
C ILE A 161 6.92 2.55 -10.04
N LEU A 162 5.61 2.75 -9.94
CA LEU A 162 4.60 1.70 -9.98
C LEU A 162 3.71 1.79 -11.22
N GLY A 163 3.00 0.72 -11.50
CA GLY A 163 2.02 0.61 -12.59
C GLY A 163 1.96 -0.81 -13.14
N ARG A 164 0.94 -1.07 -13.93
CA ARG A 164 0.69 -2.38 -14.57
C ARG A 164 1.88 -2.82 -15.46
N PRO A 165 1.95 -4.10 -15.86
CA PRO A 165 2.89 -4.55 -16.88
C PRO A 165 2.78 -3.73 -18.17
N ASN A 166 3.89 -3.58 -18.91
CA ASN A 166 3.97 -2.96 -20.24
C ASN A 166 3.56 -1.49 -20.36
N VAL A 167 3.26 -0.79 -19.25
CA VAL A 167 2.95 0.66 -19.26
C VAL A 167 4.17 1.54 -19.51
N GLY A 168 5.38 0.96 -19.53
CA GLY A 168 6.62 1.68 -19.88
C GLY A 168 7.49 2.08 -18.69
N LYS A 169 7.38 1.40 -17.53
CA LYS A 169 8.21 1.65 -16.32
C LYS A 169 9.71 1.58 -16.62
N SER A 170 10.16 0.51 -17.26
CA SER A 170 11.58 0.33 -17.61
C SER A 170 12.06 1.37 -18.62
N THR A 171 11.20 1.79 -19.56
CA THR A 171 11.50 2.85 -20.52
C THR A 171 11.67 4.20 -19.80
N LEU A 172 10.77 4.51 -18.85
CA LEU A 172 10.87 5.72 -18.04
C LEU A 172 12.15 5.71 -17.20
N LEU A 173 12.41 4.62 -16.48
CA LEU A 173 13.61 4.46 -15.68
C LEU A 173 14.88 4.68 -16.48
N ASN A 174 15.03 3.96 -17.61
CA ASN A 174 16.22 4.09 -18.47
C ASN A 174 16.38 5.50 -19.04
N ARG A 175 15.25 6.19 -19.31
CA ARG A 175 15.32 7.55 -19.85
C ARG A 175 15.71 8.57 -18.77
N LEU A 176 15.25 8.40 -17.54
CA LEU A 176 15.63 9.25 -16.41
C LEU A 176 17.10 9.04 -16.03
N THR A 177 17.54 7.78 -15.90
CA THR A 177 18.91 7.45 -15.50
C THR A 177 19.94 7.64 -16.60
N GLY A 178 19.56 7.47 -17.88
CA GLY A 178 20.48 7.61 -19.02
C GLY A 178 20.85 9.06 -19.37
N LYS A 179 19.97 10.04 -19.12
CA LYS A 179 20.22 11.46 -19.40
C LYS A 179 20.85 12.26 -18.26
N LYS A 180 20.69 11.80 -17.02
CA LYS A 180 20.97 12.59 -15.81
C LYS A 180 21.76 11.77 -14.77
N ARG A 181 22.65 10.87 -15.21
CA ARG A 181 23.60 10.25 -14.28
C ARG A 181 24.46 11.35 -13.66
N ALA A 182 24.04 11.85 -12.51
CA ALA A 182 24.96 12.55 -11.66
C ALA A 182 25.97 11.49 -11.14
N VAL A 183 27.24 11.79 -11.33
CA VAL A 183 28.28 11.22 -10.47
C VAL A 183 28.02 11.89 -9.11
N VAL A 184 27.10 11.32 -8.32
CA VAL A 184 27.01 11.66 -6.91
C VAL A 184 28.20 10.94 -6.30
N GLU A 185 29.25 11.70 -5.97
CA GLU A 185 30.38 11.18 -5.21
C GLU A 185 29.81 10.55 -3.94
N PRO A 186 30.22 9.31 -3.62
CA PRO A 186 29.71 8.63 -2.43
C PRO A 186 30.14 9.42 -1.20
N THR A 187 29.21 9.96 -0.47
CA THR A 187 29.47 10.39 0.91
C THR A 187 29.90 9.14 1.70
N PRO A 188 31.05 9.14 2.37
CA PRO A 188 31.51 7.99 3.15
C PRO A 188 30.44 7.66 4.21
N GLY A 189 29.95 6.43 4.20
CA GLY A 189 28.92 5.96 5.15
C GLY A 189 27.56 5.62 4.58
N THR A 190 27.26 5.92 3.30
CA THR A 190 25.98 5.50 2.68
C THR A 190 26.15 4.11 2.07
N THR A 191 25.58 3.09 2.71
CA THR A 191 25.37 1.76 2.12
C THR A 191 24.45 1.91 0.92
N ARG A 192 24.99 1.75 -0.29
CA ARG A 192 24.18 1.73 -1.52
C ARG A 192 23.34 0.46 -1.51
N ASP A 193 22.01 0.63 -1.51
CA ASP A 193 21.14 -0.48 -1.86
C ASP A 193 21.40 -0.83 -3.34
N PRO A 194 21.84 -2.06 -3.67
CA PRO A 194 22.14 -2.48 -5.03
C PRO A 194 20.90 -2.44 -5.95
N LEU A 195 19.73 -2.14 -5.39
CA LEU A 195 18.44 -2.08 -6.06
C LEU A 195 18.00 -0.67 -6.43
N SER A 196 18.80 0.37 -6.17
CA SER A 196 18.47 1.78 -6.42
C SER A 196 19.36 2.41 -7.48
N ASP A 197 18.81 3.35 -8.25
CA ASP A 197 19.54 4.24 -9.17
C ASP A 197 19.44 5.68 -8.67
N PHE A 198 20.54 6.43 -8.75
CA PHE A 198 20.60 7.85 -8.38
C PHE A 198 20.63 8.75 -9.61
N LEU A 199 19.93 9.87 -9.54
CA LEU A 199 19.98 10.94 -10.52
C LEU A 199 19.93 12.32 -9.83
N SER A 200 20.35 13.37 -10.53
CA SER A 200 20.23 14.74 -10.04
C SER A 200 19.28 15.54 -10.93
N PHE A 201 18.45 16.38 -10.32
CA PHE A 201 17.58 17.31 -11.01
C PHE A 201 17.59 18.67 -10.30
N ASP A 202 17.97 19.74 -11.02
CA ASP A 202 18.17 21.08 -10.46
C ASP A 202 19.08 21.06 -9.19
N ASN A 203 20.19 20.30 -9.26
CA ASN A 203 21.16 20.04 -8.18
C ASN A 203 20.58 19.35 -6.93
N LYS A 204 19.37 18.85 -6.99
CA LYS A 204 18.76 18.06 -5.91
C LYS A 204 18.89 16.57 -6.22
N PRO A 205 19.40 15.74 -5.31
CA PRO A 205 19.54 14.31 -5.52
C PRO A 205 18.17 13.60 -5.45
N ILE A 206 17.99 12.61 -6.31
CA ILE A 206 16.83 11.72 -6.34
C ILE A 206 17.32 10.29 -6.35
N GLU A 207 16.77 9.46 -5.48
CA GLU A 207 16.91 8.01 -5.49
C GLU A 207 15.67 7.38 -6.13
N ILE A 208 15.84 6.60 -7.20
CA ILE A 208 14.76 5.76 -7.72
C ILE A 208 14.96 4.36 -7.17
N ILE A 209 14.06 3.96 -6.27
CA ILE A 209 14.11 2.67 -5.58
C ILE A 209 13.52 1.54 -6.41
N ASP A 210 13.91 0.29 -6.10
CA ASP A 210 13.44 -0.95 -6.74
C ASP A 210 13.68 -1.02 -8.26
N THR A 211 14.77 -0.46 -8.73
CA THR A 211 15.07 -0.44 -10.17
C THR A 211 15.34 -1.84 -10.73
N ALA A 212 15.85 -2.78 -9.93
CA ALA A 212 16.04 -4.18 -10.32
C ALA A 212 14.72 -4.89 -10.62
N GLY A 213 13.66 -4.60 -9.85
CA GLY A 213 12.34 -5.14 -10.13
C GLY A 213 11.71 -4.61 -11.40
N VAL A 214 11.96 -3.34 -11.69
CA VAL A 214 11.54 -2.73 -12.96
C VAL A 214 12.30 -3.34 -14.14
N ARG A 215 13.60 -3.69 -13.97
CA ARG A 215 14.46 -4.27 -15.03
C ARG A 215 14.22 -5.76 -15.28
N ARG A 216 14.04 -6.58 -14.21
CA ARG A 216 13.88 -8.05 -14.34
C ARG A 216 12.57 -8.47 -15.01
N ARG A 217 11.50 -7.69 -14.90
CA ARG A 217 10.18 -8.03 -15.43
C ARG A 217 10.05 -7.99 -16.95
N SER A 218 11.02 -7.50 -17.68
CA SER A 218 11.03 -7.59 -19.14
C SER A 218 11.20 -9.04 -19.64
N LYS A 219 11.50 -10.01 -18.76
CA LYS A 219 11.90 -11.39 -19.12
C LYS A 219 10.96 -12.52 -18.66
N VAL A 220 9.93 -12.26 -17.84
CA VAL A 220 9.07 -13.31 -17.28
C VAL A 220 7.65 -13.26 -17.85
N LYS A 221 7.19 -14.38 -18.43
CA LYS A 221 5.79 -14.62 -18.85
C LYS A 221 5.11 -15.44 -17.73
N GLY A 222 4.09 -14.90 -17.07
CA GLY A 222 3.31 -15.58 -16.03
C GLY A 222 2.47 -14.60 -15.23
N ASP A 223 1.61 -15.01 -14.31
CA ASP A 223 0.63 -14.23 -13.55
C ASP A 223 1.21 -12.99 -12.82
N ILE A 224 1.48 -11.99 -13.63
CA ILE A 224 2.30 -10.80 -13.34
C ILE A 224 1.55 -9.80 -12.44
N GLU A 225 0.22 -9.89 -12.38
CA GLU A 225 -0.62 -8.92 -11.69
C GLU A 225 -0.46 -8.97 -10.16
N PHE A 226 -0.50 -10.15 -9.61
CA PHE A 226 -0.40 -10.40 -8.18
C PHE A 226 0.94 -9.97 -7.58
N TYR A 227 2.03 -10.36 -8.24
CA TYR A 227 3.39 -9.99 -7.79
C TYR A 227 3.65 -8.50 -7.85
N SER A 228 2.96 -7.80 -8.77
CA SER A 228 3.06 -6.35 -8.85
C SER A 228 2.50 -5.66 -7.61
N VAL A 229 1.39 -6.17 -7.09
CA VAL A 229 0.75 -5.63 -5.88
C VAL A 229 1.55 -5.96 -4.62
N LEU A 230 2.02 -7.22 -4.46
CA LEU A 230 2.84 -7.64 -3.33
C LEU A 230 4.11 -6.81 -3.19
N ARG A 231 4.82 -6.65 -4.30
CA ARG A 231 6.04 -5.86 -4.31
C ARG A 231 5.77 -4.38 -4.04
N ALA A 232 4.68 -3.84 -4.61
CA ALA A 232 4.25 -2.49 -4.31
C ALA A 232 4.04 -2.28 -2.81
N LEU A 233 3.42 -3.24 -2.14
CA LEU A 233 3.19 -3.20 -0.69
C LEU A 233 4.48 -3.12 0.13
N LYS A 234 5.51 -3.85 -0.28
CA LYS A 234 6.83 -3.83 0.35
C LYS A 234 7.59 -2.54 0.11
N MET A 235 7.51 -2.01 -1.12
CA MET A 235 8.35 -0.91 -1.55
C MET A 235 7.73 0.47 -1.31
N ILE A 236 6.39 0.59 -1.25
CA ILE A 236 5.73 1.87 -0.96
C ILE A 236 6.22 2.48 0.36
N PRO A 237 6.33 1.75 1.49
CA PRO A 237 6.79 2.32 2.75
C PRO A 237 8.20 2.93 2.68
N THR A 238 9.09 2.38 1.86
CA THR A 238 10.48 2.85 1.73
C THR A 238 10.63 4.08 0.84
N SER A 239 9.57 4.51 0.14
CA SER A 239 9.55 5.71 -0.72
C SER A 239 8.98 6.92 0.00
N ASP A 240 9.30 8.11 -0.49
CA ASP A 240 8.66 9.37 -0.09
C ASP A 240 7.51 9.70 -1.04
N LEU A 241 7.66 9.29 -2.32
CA LEU A 241 6.71 9.57 -3.39
C LEU A 241 6.65 8.42 -4.37
N VAL A 242 5.46 8.19 -4.92
CA VAL A 242 5.22 7.18 -5.96
C VAL A 242 4.78 7.83 -7.27
N ILE A 243 5.46 7.49 -8.36
CA ILE A 243 5.02 7.73 -9.72
C ILE A 243 4.14 6.54 -10.13
N LEU A 244 2.83 6.76 -10.24
CA LEU A 244 1.89 5.76 -10.72
C LEU A 244 1.71 5.88 -12.23
N LEU A 245 2.34 4.98 -12.98
CA LEU A 245 2.37 4.97 -14.43
C LEU A 245 1.25 4.10 -15.01
N PHE A 246 0.51 4.60 -15.98
CA PHE A 246 -0.43 3.82 -16.79
C PHE A 246 -0.30 4.14 -18.29
N ASP A 247 -0.82 3.24 -19.14
CA ASP A 247 -0.82 3.44 -20.60
C ASP A 247 -1.91 4.40 -21.02
N ALA A 248 -1.53 5.50 -21.65
CA ALA A 248 -2.47 6.53 -22.09
C ALA A 248 -3.40 6.05 -23.23
N VAL A 249 -2.96 5.07 -24.03
CA VAL A 249 -3.76 4.50 -25.13
C VAL A 249 -4.90 3.63 -24.58
N GLU A 250 -4.59 2.80 -23.58
CA GLU A 250 -5.60 1.98 -22.90
C GLU A 250 -6.50 2.80 -21.97
N GLY A 251 -5.98 3.94 -21.50
CA GLY A 251 -6.60 4.73 -20.45
C GLY A 251 -6.46 4.12 -19.05
N PRO A 252 -6.89 4.86 -18.00
CA PRO A 252 -6.84 4.39 -16.63
C PRO A 252 -7.91 3.34 -16.37
N VAL A 253 -7.57 2.30 -15.59
CA VAL A 253 -8.49 1.23 -15.20
C VAL A 253 -8.62 1.14 -13.67
N LYS A 254 -9.58 0.34 -13.19
CA LYS A 254 -9.84 0.16 -11.75
C LYS A 254 -8.60 -0.30 -10.96
N GLN A 255 -7.71 -1.09 -11.58
CA GLN A 255 -6.48 -1.54 -10.94
C GLN A 255 -5.50 -0.38 -10.68
N ASP A 256 -5.41 0.59 -11.58
CA ASP A 256 -4.59 1.78 -11.38
C ASP A 256 -5.14 2.62 -10.20
N LEU A 257 -6.48 2.72 -10.07
CA LEU A 257 -7.10 3.38 -8.92
C LEU A 257 -6.78 2.64 -7.61
N ARG A 258 -6.87 1.31 -7.57
CA ARG A 258 -6.53 0.52 -6.37
C ARG A 258 -5.08 0.74 -5.93
N LEU A 259 -4.14 0.81 -6.87
CA LEU A 259 -2.75 1.15 -6.55
C LEU A 259 -2.63 2.58 -5.98
N ALA A 260 -3.37 3.54 -6.52
CA ALA A 260 -3.37 4.91 -6.02
C ALA A 260 -3.94 5.00 -4.59
N GLU A 261 -5.05 4.32 -4.33
CA GLU A 261 -5.64 4.23 -3.00
C GLU A 261 -4.69 3.59 -2.00
N LEU A 262 -3.98 2.52 -2.40
CA LEU A 262 -2.95 1.89 -1.60
C LEU A 262 -1.81 2.85 -1.23
N ILE A 263 -1.28 3.60 -2.20
CA ILE A 263 -0.23 4.58 -1.97
C ILE A 263 -0.68 5.60 -0.91
N PHE A 264 -1.91 6.12 -1.05
CA PHE A 264 -2.49 7.09 -0.11
C PHE A 264 -2.69 6.49 1.28
N MET A 265 -3.19 5.25 1.37
CA MET A 265 -3.36 4.54 2.65
C MET A 265 -2.02 4.34 3.38
N ARG A 266 -0.93 4.11 2.63
CA ARG A 266 0.43 3.99 3.18
C ARG A 266 1.09 5.34 3.49
N GLY A 267 0.35 6.44 3.44
CA GLY A 267 0.86 7.76 3.80
C GLY A 267 1.86 8.34 2.81
N LYS A 268 1.90 7.86 1.56
CA LYS A 268 2.91 8.31 0.59
C LYS A 268 2.33 9.25 -0.46
N GLY A 269 3.19 10.20 -0.91
CA GLY A 269 2.84 11.11 -1.99
C GLY A 269 2.66 10.39 -3.32
N ILE A 270 1.84 10.94 -4.22
CA ILE A 270 1.55 10.35 -5.54
C ILE A 270 1.58 11.38 -6.66
N VAL A 271 2.15 10.98 -7.80
CA VAL A 271 1.94 11.63 -9.11
C VAL A 271 1.41 10.58 -10.07
N VAL A 272 0.24 10.81 -10.65
CA VAL A 272 -0.36 9.93 -11.67
C VAL A 272 0.16 10.32 -13.04
N VAL A 273 0.64 9.34 -13.79
CA VAL A 273 1.40 9.58 -15.01
C VAL A 273 0.88 8.74 -16.19
N PRO A 274 0.00 9.31 -17.04
CA PRO A 274 -0.32 8.74 -18.34
C PRO A 274 0.93 8.75 -19.23
N ASN A 275 1.40 7.58 -19.68
CA ASN A 275 2.55 7.41 -20.56
C ASN A 275 2.11 7.04 -21.98
N LYS A 276 2.99 7.19 -22.96
CA LYS A 276 2.77 6.94 -24.40
C LYS A 276 1.82 7.95 -25.07
N ILE A 277 1.79 9.20 -24.58
CA ILE A 277 0.94 10.25 -25.15
C ILE A 277 1.32 10.61 -26.61
N ASP A 278 2.51 10.23 -27.05
CA ASP A 278 2.97 10.37 -28.42
C ASP A 278 2.17 9.53 -29.44
N LEU A 279 1.42 8.56 -28.98
CA LEU A 279 0.54 7.70 -29.76
C LEU A 279 -0.89 8.26 -29.88
N LEU A 280 -1.24 9.32 -29.13
CA LEU A 280 -2.58 9.88 -29.06
C LEU A 280 -2.74 11.14 -29.91
N LYS A 281 -3.88 11.24 -30.59
CA LYS A 281 -4.35 12.48 -31.24
C LYS A 281 -4.94 13.44 -30.19
N GLN A 282 -5.11 14.72 -30.55
CA GLN A 282 -5.60 15.77 -29.65
C GLN A 282 -6.93 15.41 -28.97
N LYS A 283 -7.92 14.93 -29.74
CA LYS A 283 -9.24 14.54 -29.21
C LYS A 283 -9.16 13.38 -28.21
N GLU A 284 -8.26 12.42 -28.44
CA GLU A 284 -8.03 11.29 -27.55
C GLU A 284 -7.41 11.74 -26.22
N ARG A 285 -6.51 12.74 -26.26
CA ARG A 285 -5.94 13.33 -25.04
C ARG A 285 -7.00 14.03 -24.18
N GLU A 286 -7.96 14.73 -24.79
CA GLU A 286 -9.07 15.35 -24.06
C GLU A 286 -9.94 14.30 -23.37
N ASN A 287 -10.24 13.20 -24.06
CA ASN A 287 -10.96 12.08 -23.50
C ASN A 287 -10.19 11.41 -22.36
N LEU A 288 -8.88 11.22 -22.52
CA LEU A 288 -7.99 10.71 -21.48
C LEU A 288 -8.02 11.58 -20.22
N LYS A 289 -7.96 12.91 -20.34
CA LYS A 289 -8.06 13.83 -19.20
C LYS A 289 -9.36 13.67 -18.44
N LYS A 290 -10.50 13.55 -19.14
CA LYS A 290 -11.81 13.33 -18.55
C LYS A 290 -11.86 11.96 -17.83
N ALA A 291 -11.38 10.90 -18.49
CA ALA A 291 -11.35 9.56 -17.91
C ALA A 291 -10.45 9.49 -16.66
N THR A 292 -9.28 10.10 -16.71
CA THR A 292 -8.35 10.17 -15.60
C THR A 292 -8.96 10.89 -14.40
N ARG A 293 -9.56 12.07 -14.60
CA ARG A 293 -10.25 12.79 -13.52
C ARG A 293 -11.39 11.98 -12.91
N ARG A 294 -12.15 11.25 -13.73
CA ARG A 294 -13.27 10.42 -13.27
C ARG A 294 -12.78 9.24 -12.44
N ILE A 295 -11.79 8.52 -12.91
CA ILE A 295 -11.25 7.33 -12.21
C ILE A 295 -10.59 7.71 -10.89
N PHE A 296 -9.73 8.72 -10.88
CA PHE A 296 -9.00 9.14 -9.67
C PHE A 296 -9.73 10.20 -8.83
N SER A 297 -11.05 10.34 -9.00
CA SER A 297 -11.87 11.31 -8.24
C SER A 297 -11.88 11.06 -6.73
N SER A 298 -11.66 9.80 -6.29
CA SER A 298 -11.52 9.44 -4.87
C SER A 298 -10.19 9.88 -4.26
N ILE A 299 -9.17 10.20 -5.09
CA ILE A 299 -7.87 10.69 -4.65
C ILE A 299 -7.84 12.22 -4.72
N PRO A 300 -7.98 12.93 -3.60
CA PRO A 300 -8.12 14.39 -3.62
C PRO A 300 -6.86 15.11 -4.13
N ASN A 301 -7.05 16.09 -5.02
CA ASN A 301 -5.98 16.91 -5.58
C ASN A 301 -4.79 16.10 -6.14
N CYS A 302 -5.09 14.96 -6.78
CA CYS A 302 -4.09 14.09 -7.37
C CYS A 302 -3.45 14.77 -8.59
N PRO A 303 -2.15 15.06 -8.58
CA PRO A 303 -1.47 15.65 -9.73
C PRO A 303 -1.32 14.63 -10.86
N VAL A 304 -1.59 15.10 -12.08
CA VAL A 304 -1.48 14.30 -13.31
C VAL A 304 -0.46 14.96 -14.24
N VAL A 305 0.52 14.17 -14.71
CA VAL A 305 1.52 14.61 -15.68
C VAL A 305 1.58 13.65 -16.87
N GLU A 306 1.14 14.10 -18.02
CA GLU A 306 1.15 13.33 -19.27
C GLU A 306 2.57 13.30 -19.85
N ILE A 307 3.10 12.09 -20.15
CA ILE A 307 4.47 11.94 -20.67
C ILE A 307 4.56 11.01 -21.89
N SER A 308 5.66 11.15 -22.62
CA SER A 308 6.19 10.06 -23.46
C SER A 308 7.58 9.67 -22.98
N ALA A 309 7.69 8.57 -22.27
CA ALA A 309 8.97 8.04 -21.82
C ALA A 309 9.89 7.70 -23.02
N LYS A 310 9.32 7.22 -24.14
CA LYS A 310 10.05 6.90 -25.38
C LYS A 310 10.65 8.15 -26.02
N LYS A 311 9.89 9.23 -26.16
CA LYS A 311 10.34 10.50 -26.78
C LYS A 311 11.02 11.43 -25.77
N GLY A 312 10.87 11.21 -24.47
CA GLY A 312 11.38 12.09 -23.42
C GLY A 312 10.52 13.34 -23.20
N THR A 313 9.27 13.33 -23.65
CA THR A 313 8.36 14.49 -23.53
C THR A 313 7.90 14.64 -22.08
N ASN A 314 7.92 15.88 -21.58
CA ASN A 314 7.44 16.30 -20.24
C ASN A 314 8.14 15.64 -19.03
N LEU A 315 9.35 15.06 -19.21
CA LEU A 315 10.06 14.42 -18.08
C LEU A 315 10.54 15.43 -17.05
N ASP A 316 10.97 16.63 -17.48
CA ASP A 316 11.37 17.69 -16.56
C ASP A 316 10.16 18.24 -15.79
N ILE A 317 8.99 18.34 -16.46
CA ILE A 317 7.72 18.68 -15.80
C ILE A 317 7.35 17.63 -14.76
N LEU A 318 7.54 16.34 -15.06
CA LEU A 318 7.31 15.25 -14.12
C LEU A 318 8.19 15.40 -12.88
N LEU A 319 9.50 15.60 -13.04
CA LEU A 319 10.43 15.73 -11.91
C LEU A 319 10.11 16.98 -11.06
N LYS A 320 9.84 18.13 -11.69
CA LYS A 320 9.37 19.34 -10.98
C LYS A 320 8.09 19.07 -10.18
N ARG A 321 7.16 18.30 -10.73
CA ARG A 321 5.93 17.93 -10.05
C ARG A 321 6.19 17.00 -8.86
N CYS A 322 7.13 16.05 -9.00
CA CYS A 322 7.54 15.18 -7.90
C CYS A 322 8.10 15.99 -6.72
N PHE A 323 9.00 16.94 -6.98
CA PHE A 323 9.51 17.83 -5.92
C PHE A 323 8.40 18.68 -5.30
N SER A 324 7.53 19.27 -6.12
CA SER A 324 6.39 20.04 -5.61
C SER A 324 5.48 19.22 -4.67
N VAL A 325 5.21 17.96 -5.02
CA VAL A 325 4.42 17.05 -4.16
C VAL A 325 5.18 16.72 -2.88
N TYR A 326 6.47 16.43 -2.97
CA TYR A 326 7.31 16.18 -1.79
C TYR A 326 7.33 17.37 -0.84
N GLU A 327 7.60 18.56 -1.34
CA GLU A 327 7.62 19.81 -0.56
C GLU A 327 6.27 20.11 0.11
N GLN A 328 5.14 19.79 -0.56
CA GLN A 328 3.82 19.88 0.06
C GLN A 328 3.67 18.90 1.24
N GLY A 329 4.28 17.73 1.16
CA GLY A 329 4.30 16.76 2.27
C GLY A 329 5.12 17.24 3.46
N GLN A 330 6.25 17.89 3.21
CA GLN A 330 7.16 18.41 4.25
C GLN A 330 6.67 19.70 4.94
N LYS A 331 5.56 20.26 4.48
CA LYS A 331 5.01 21.51 5.00
C LYS A 331 4.47 21.33 6.41
N MET A 332 4.99 22.13 7.35
CA MET A 332 4.43 22.28 8.69
C MET A 332 3.57 23.55 8.76
N VAL A 333 2.39 23.43 9.32
CA VAL A 333 1.44 24.53 9.51
C VAL A 333 1.57 25.05 10.94
N ALA A 334 1.73 26.36 11.09
CA ALA A 334 1.84 26.99 12.41
C ALA A 334 0.57 26.77 13.24
N LEU A 335 0.75 26.60 14.55
CA LEU A 335 -0.34 26.29 15.48
C LEU A 335 -1.38 27.42 15.53
N GLU A 336 -0.95 28.67 15.41
CA GLU A 336 -1.81 29.85 15.40
C GLU A 336 -2.78 29.81 14.23
N VAL A 337 -2.28 29.49 13.02
CA VAL A 337 -3.10 29.37 11.83
C VAL A 337 -4.12 28.23 11.95
N LEU A 338 -3.72 27.10 12.58
CA LEU A 338 -4.64 25.99 12.83
C LEU A 338 -5.72 26.34 13.86
N LYS A 339 -5.39 27.15 14.88
CA LYS A 339 -6.38 27.65 15.84
C LYS A 339 -7.42 28.55 15.16
N ASP A 340 -6.97 29.50 14.33
CA ASP A 340 -7.87 30.41 13.60
C ASP A 340 -8.81 29.63 12.67
N ILE A 341 -8.28 28.65 11.95
CA ILE A 341 -9.10 27.80 11.07
C ILE A 341 -10.05 26.92 11.88
N SER A 342 -9.64 26.42 13.05
CA SER A 342 -10.50 25.56 13.89
C SER A 342 -11.79 26.27 14.32
N THR A 343 -11.78 27.59 14.46
CA THR A 343 -12.97 28.40 14.77
C THR A 343 -13.97 28.45 13.60
N THR A 344 -13.48 28.28 12.37
CA THR A 344 -14.30 28.31 11.15
C THR A 344 -14.86 26.93 10.75
N ILE A 345 -14.37 25.86 11.39
CA ILE A 345 -14.82 24.49 11.13
C ILE A 345 -16.09 24.24 11.94
N PRO A 346 -17.21 23.85 11.29
CA PRO A 346 -18.43 23.47 12.00
C PRO A 346 -18.15 22.33 13.00
N PRO A 347 -18.78 22.34 14.17
CA PRO A 347 -18.61 21.27 15.16
C PRO A 347 -19.08 19.92 14.60
N PRO A 348 -18.57 18.81 15.14
CA PRO A 348 -19.07 17.48 14.79
C PRO A 348 -20.54 17.33 15.20
N PRO A 349 -21.26 16.38 14.56
CA PRO A 349 -22.66 16.11 14.90
C PRO A 349 -22.83 15.69 16.36
N GLY A 350 -23.95 16.07 16.97
CA GLY A 350 -24.29 15.71 18.34
C GLY A 350 -23.65 16.64 19.38
N LYS A 351 -23.29 16.07 20.55
CA LYS A 351 -22.67 16.81 21.68
C LYS A 351 -21.15 16.81 21.65
N ASN A 352 -20.54 16.10 20.72
CA ASN A 352 -19.08 15.98 20.60
C ASN A 352 -18.44 17.32 20.21
N ARG A 353 -17.32 17.67 20.83
CA ARG A 353 -16.61 18.93 20.58
C ARG A 353 -15.15 18.66 20.20
N ILE A 354 -14.61 19.45 19.29
CA ILE A 354 -13.19 19.48 19.00
C ILE A 354 -12.55 20.56 19.91
N HIS A 355 -11.54 20.16 20.67
CA HIS A 355 -10.79 21.04 21.57
C HIS A 355 -9.57 21.64 20.89
N SER A 356 -8.91 20.85 20.02
CA SER A 356 -7.73 21.33 19.31
C SER A 356 -7.44 20.50 18.07
N ILE A 357 -6.83 21.17 17.07
CA ILE A 357 -6.25 20.57 15.90
C ILE A 357 -4.78 21.00 15.87
N LYS A 358 -3.84 20.06 15.82
CA LYS A 358 -2.40 20.31 15.75
C LYS A 358 -1.78 19.45 14.68
N GLN A 359 -0.87 19.98 13.88
CA GLN A 359 -0.02 19.15 13.06
C GLN A 359 1.13 18.61 13.90
N ILE A 360 1.28 17.28 13.95
CA ILE A 360 2.28 16.61 14.79
C ILE A 360 3.45 16.04 13.98
N SER A 361 3.28 15.90 12.66
CA SER A 361 4.33 15.41 11.75
C SER A 361 4.11 15.93 10.34
N ALA A 362 5.18 15.92 9.56
CA ALA A 362 5.23 16.12 8.12
C ALA A 362 5.75 14.86 7.44
N GLY A 363 5.58 14.72 6.12
CA GLY A 363 6.05 13.62 5.30
C GLY A 363 5.48 12.21 5.58
N PRO A 364 4.16 12.03 5.74
CA PRO A 364 3.01 12.84 5.33
C PRO A 364 2.52 13.81 6.42
N PRO A 365 1.66 14.78 6.07
CA PRO A 365 1.01 15.65 7.06
C PRO A 365 0.10 14.85 8.00
N VAL A 366 0.45 14.81 9.29
CA VAL A 366 -0.32 14.15 10.35
C VAL A 366 -0.88 15.19 11.29
N PHE A 367 -2.20 15.19 11.48
CA PHE A 367 -2.90 16.08 12.39
C PHE A 367 -3.48 15.31 13.57
N GLU A 368 -3.14 15.70 14.79
CA GLU A 368 -3.82 15.26 16.00
C GLU A 368 -5.07 16.11 16.21
N VAL A 369 -6.22 15.47 16.34
CA VAL A 369 -7.50 16.10 16.66
C VAL A 369 -7.96 15.61 18.04
N ARG A 370 -8.09 16.54 18.98
CA ARG A 370 -8.60 16.23 20.32
C ARG A 370 -10.08 16.54 20.39
N SER A 371 -10.88 15.55 20.77
CA SER A 371 -12.34 15.63 20.88
C SER A 371 -12.84 14.94 22.16
N ASP A 372 -14.09 15.20 22.54
CA ASP A 372 -14.72 14.52 23.69
C ASP A 372 -14.89 13.02 23.39
N GLU A 373 -15.39 12.70 22.20
CA GLU A 373 -15.66 11.35 21.74
C GLU A 373 -15.04 11.13 20.36
N ARG A 374 -15.00 9.88 19.93
CA ARG A 374 -14.55 9.52 18.58
C ARG A 374 -15.39 10.21 17.50
N LEU A 375 -14.70 10.77 16.51
CA LEU A 375 -15.34 11.48 15.40
C LEU A 375 -15.93 10.48 14.39
N PRO A 376 -17.12 10.76 13.83
CA PRO A 376 -17.67 9.97 12.75
C PRO A 376 -16.77 10.02 11.49
N ASP A 377 -16.69 8.93 10.75
CA ASP A 377 -15.84 8.82 9.54
C ASP A 377 -16.15 9.88 8.47
N ASN A 378 -17.43 10.26 8.33
CA ASN A 378 -17.84 11.33 7.43
C ASN A 378 -17.31 12.69 7.87
N TYR A 379 -17.20 12.91 9.17
CA TYR A 379 -16.63 14.14 9.71
C TYR A 379 -15.11 14.17 9.55
N ILE A 380 -14.41 13.06 9.75
CA ILE A 380 -12.97 12.95 9.45
C ILE A 380 -12.71 13.24 7.97
N LYS A 381 -13.52 12.71 7.06
CA LYS A 381 -13.42 13.04 5.62
C LYS A 381 -13.66 14.52 5.35
N PHE A 382 -14.59 15.13 6.04
CA PHE A 382 -14.87 16.57 5.97
C PHE A 382 -13.66 17.39 6.46
N LEU A 383 -13.07 17.05 7.62
CA LEU A 383 -11.87 17.72 8.15
C LEU A 383 -10.70 17.62 7.16
N LYS A 384 -10.41 16.43 6.62
CA LYS A 384 -9.37 16.25 5.60
C LYS A 384 -9.59 17.15 4.38
N ARG A 385 -10.85 17.29 3.93
CA ARG A 385 -11.21 18.17 2.81
C ARG A 385 -11.01 19.64 3.16
N LYS A 386 -11.37 20.08 4.39
CA LYS A 386 -11.15 21.46 4.86
C LYS A 386 -9.66 21.78 4.97
N LEU A 387 -8.86 20.94 5.64
CA LEU A 387 -7.42 21.11 5.74
C LEU A 387 -6.76 21.20 4.35
N ARG A 388 -7.21 20.39 3.40
CA ARG A 388 -6.72 20.44 2.02
C ARG A 388 -7.12 21.73 1.30
N HIS A 389 -8.31 22.23 1.55
CA HIS A 389 -8.75 23.51 0.98
C HIS A 389 -7.88 24.68 1.44
N TYR A 390 -7.51 24.74 2.73
CA TYR A 390 -6.68 25.80 3.27
C TYR A 390 -5.21 25.68 2.93
N PHE A 391 -4.66 24.46 2.92
CA PHE A 391 -3.21 24.25 2.85
C PHE A 391 -2.74 23.56 1.57
N ASN A 392 -3.65 23.19 0.69
CA ASN A 392 -3.45 22.47 -0.57
C ASN A 392 -3.02 21.00 -0.39
N PHE A 393 -1.82 20.69 0.10
CA PHE A 393 -1.28 19.33 0.21
C PHE A 393 -1.52 18.47 -1.06
N SER A 394 -1.27 19.06 -2.24
CA SER A 394 -1.48 18.40 -3.54
C SER A 394 -0.66 17.12 -3.65
N GLY A 395 -1.31 16.00 -4.01
CA GLY A 395 -0.67 14.70 -4.15
C GLY A 395 -0.25 14.04 -2.85
N GLN A 396 -0.48 14.67 -1.69
CA GLN A 396 -0.14 14.12 -0.38
C GLN A 396 -1.38 13.62 0.37
N PRO A 397 -1.33 12.48 1.05
CA PRO A 397 -2.37 12.09 1.99
C PRO A 397 -2.35 12.99 3.23
N ILE A 398 -3.53 13.23 3.83
CA ILE A 398 -3.64 13.85 5.15
C ILE A 398 -4.07 12.77 6.11
N ILE A 399 -3.30 12.57 7.17
CA ILE A 399 -3.59 11.62 8.25
C ILE A 399 -4.17 12.37 9.42
N ILE A 400 -5.28 11.89 9.99
CA ILE A 400 -5.87 12.41 11.23
C ILE A 400 -5.74 11.33 12.29
N LYS A 401 -5.07 11.64 13.39
CA LYS A 401 -5.02 10.84 14.62
C LYS A 401 -5.97 11.45 15.63
N GLU A 402 -6.91 10.65 16.10
CA GLU A 402 -7.89 11.09 17.10
C GLU A 402 -7.35 10.85 18.50
N ARG A 403 -7.58 11.81 19.39
CA ARG A 403 -7.31 11.68 20.82
C ARG A 403 -8.54 12.07 21.61
N CYS A 404 -9.28 11.09 22.09
CA CYS A 404 -10.44 11.31 22.92
C CYS A 404 -10.02 11.67 24.35
N ARG A 405 -10.83 12.49 25.03
CA ARG A 405 -10.68 12.72 26.46
C ARG A 405 -11.08 11.42 27.16
N THR A 406 -10.14 10.76 27.83
CA THR A 406 -10.43 9.68 28.80
C THR A 406 -11.08 10.24 30.02
#